data_52e47cad120842662143f5cec8affbb5
#
_entry.id   52e47cad120842662143f5cec8affbb5
#
_cell.length_a   1.000
_cell.length_b   1.000
_cell.length_c   1.000
_cell.angle_alpha   90.00
_cell.angle_beta   90.00
_cell.angle_gamma   90.00
#
_symmetry.space_group_name_H-M   'P 1'
#
loop_
_entity.id
_entity.type
_entity.pdbx_description
1 polymer ?
#
loop_
_entity_poly.entity_id
_entity_poly.type
_entity_poly.pdbx_seq_one_letter_code
_entity_poly.pdbx_strand_id
1 'polypeptide(L)'
;MKRILFLLFFVSQLAFADASKLVKENCASCHEDEGLNLISLSSMTYLTQSELMYVLQKGKMKQQASHLSIEEKEVISVYLAQNEVSGNMTGSFNYKCTRSIGKRDLKQSSSWPSWGYDNFNSRNQPNSNINADNVKSLKLRWSFGISSQDVRAQPIVIGEVILLSDSDSLHALNRKNGCTYWKFTSKARLRNAPVLNEIDGESIFLVDSDFEVYKLNLLSGELIWTSKIPIDYESNIPSASPVQSGKYLIVPISTFETVLAIDPRHECCKTSGGIAAVDTDSGEIIWTHRIEEKSKTLGKGLITRIEKFAPAGSAVWNAPGIDREDKRIFFGTGQSLQSPASNYSDAIISMNLESGEKIWATQTLKGDAYNMGCEIPGIKRLVCPEEKGPDFDFGASVIQSKNQEGEKILLAGQKSGWVFRLDINTGEISWKSKVGNGGTLGGVHFGMTTDNKNLYVPVSDRKVNRDYDNDAKPGLYALDFEGGDILWEYRLDDICESRKALHGEGKCSTGFSAAISMTNNVIFAGALDGRFSAHASEDGSKLWEFDTLRDFMTVNGMPAVGGSIDSAGPVIVDDWVFVNSGYSQHGQMAGNAILAFSLD
;
A
#
# COMPACT_ATOMS: atom_id res chain seq x y z
N MET A 1 37.11 27.08 26.38
CA MET A 1 36.30 26.02 25.75
C MET A 1 35.19 25.41 26.62
N LYS A 2 35.29 25.30 27.95
CA LYS A 2 34.21 24.73 28.81
C LYS A 2 32.96 25.62 29.00
N ARG A 3 33.00 26.93 28.75
CA ARG A 3 31.83 27.82 28.91
C ARG A 3 30.91 27.89 27.69
N ILE A 4 31.40 27.54 26.50
CA ILE A 4 30.59 27.54 25.25
C ILE A 4 29.73 26.27 25.15
N LEU A 5 30.19 25.15 25.70
CA LEU A 5 29.44 23.89 25.69
C LEU A 5 28.21 23.91 26.62
N PHE A 6 28.27 24.69 27.71
CA PHE A 6 27.15 24.84 28.67
C PHE A 6 26.03 25.75 28.10
N LEU A 7 26.37 26.73 27.26
CA LEU A 7 25.37 27.60 26.63
C LEU A 7 24.57 26.89 25.54
N LEU A 8 25.19 25.99 24.79
CA LEU A 8 24.50 25.20 23.72
C LEU A 8 23.52 24.19 24.32
N PHE A 9 23.81 23.63 25.50
CA PHE A 9 22.88 22.73 26.21
C PHE A 9 21.68 23.46 26.81
N PHE A 10 21.84 24.69 27.25
CA PHE A 10 20.75 25.51 27.81
C PHE A 10 19.82 26.05 26.72
N VAL A 11 20.34 26.39 25.54
CA VAL A 11 19.54 26.87 24.40
C VAL A 11 18.67 25.75 23.83
N SER A 12 19.16 24.49 23.80
CA SER A 12 18.35 23.35 23.35
C SER A 12 17.20 23.00 24.29
N GLN A 13 17.39 23.12 25.62
CA GLN A 13 16.33 22.85 26.61
C GLN A 13 15.24 23.93 26.63
N LEU A 14 15.58 25.19 26.37
CA LEU A 14 14.62 26.28 26.26
C LEU A 14 13.76 26.17 24.98
N ALA A 15 14.37 25.82 23.85
CA ALA A 15 13.64 25.59 22.61
C ALA A 15 12.65 24.39 22.70
N PHE A 16 13.00 23.36 23.45
CA PHE A 16 12.14 22.19 23.70
C PHE A 16 10.94 22.52 24.62
N ALA A 17 11.14 23.35 25.62
CA ALA A 17 10.07 23.78 26.51
C ALA A 17 9.05 24.67 25.78
N ASP A 18 9.52 25.52 24.86
CA ASP A 18 8.67 26.34 23.98
C ASP A 18 7.88 25.49 22.97
N ALA A 19 8.50 24.47 22.39
CA ALA A 19 7.84 23.55 21.45
C ALA A 19 6.72 22.74 22.10
N SER A 20 6.98 22.17 23.29
CA SER A 20 5.97 21.44 24.08
C SER A 20 4.79 22.34 24.44
N LYS A 21 5.04 23.58 24.80
CA LYS A 21 4.02 24.56 25.09
C LYS A 21 3.17 24.88 23.86
N LEU A 22 3.79 25.11 22.70
CA LEU A 22 3.08 25.35 21.43
C LEU A 22 2.15 24.19 21.06
N VAL A 23 2.61 22.94 21.17
CA VAL A 23 1.79 21.76 20.92
C VAL A 23 0.64 21.67 21.91
N LYS A 24 0.88 21.87 23.19
CA LYS A 24 -0.15 21.82 24.23
C LYS A 24 -1.23 22.88 24.03
N GLU A 25 -0.86 24.10 23.68
CA GLU A 25 -1.79 25.23 23.50
C GLU A 25 -2.60 25.12 22.19
N ASN A 26 -2.04 24.53 21.13
CA ASN A 26 -2.67 24.56 19.80
C ASN A 26 -3.23 23.21 19.32
N CYS A 27 -2.81 22.09 19.92
CA CYS A 27 -3.15 20.76 19.43
C CYS A 27 -3.86 19.89 20.46
N ALA A 28 -3.47 19.97 21.75
CA ALA A 28 -3.91 19.03 22.79
C ALA A 28 -5.43 19.08 23.03
N SER A 29 -6.05 20.23 22.96
CA SER A 29 -7.50 20.39 23.21
C SER A 29 -8.40 19.55 22.30
N CYS A 30 -7.89 19.18 21.11
CA CYS A 30 -8.62 18.34 20.15
C CYS A 30 -8.04 16.92 20.08
N HIS A 31 -6.72 16.78 20.16
CA HIS A 31 -6.04 15.53 19.90
C HIS A 31 -5.78 14.67 21.16
N GLU A 32 -6.06 15.20 22.36
CA GLU A 32 -6.09 14.47 23.63
C GLU A 32 -7.52 14.27 24.16
N ASP A 33 -8.54 14.77 23.46
CA ASP A 33 -9.94 14.56 23.81
C ASP A 33 -10.42 13.21 23.25
N GLU A 34 -10.55 12.22 24.12
CA GLU A 34 -11.03 10.86 23.79
C GLU A 34 -12.43 10.87 23.17
N GLY A 35 -13.24 11.91 23.43
CA GLY A 35 -14.60 12.05 22.86
C GLY A 35 -14.63 12.44 21.39
N LEU A 36 -13.54 13.00 20.85
CA LEU A 36 -13.49 13.47 19.45
C LEU A 36 -13.00 12.42 18.45
N ASN A 37 -12.50 11.29 18.93
CA ASN A 37 -12.02 10.17 18.09
C ASN A 37 -11.02 10.60 16.99
N LEU A 38 -10.19 11.61 17.29
CA LEU A 38 -9.14 12.11 16.41
C LEU A 38 -7.83 11.34 16.66
N ILE A 39 -6.92 11.42 15.70
CA ILE A 39 -5.56 10.88 15.89
C ILE A 39 -4.92 11.55 17.12
N SER A 40 -4.48 10.76 18.09
CA SER A 40 -3.87 11.29 19.33
C SER A 40 -2.53 11.98 19.06
N LEU A 41 -2.08 12.89 19.94
CA LEU A 41 -0.74 13.49 19.86
C LEU A 41 0.35 12.41 19.88
N SER A 42 0.18 11.35 20.67
CA SER A 42 1.08 10.21 20.67
C SER A 42 1.13 9.47 19.34
N SER A 43 0.03 9.42 18.62
CA SER A 43 -0.01 8.83 17.26
C SER A 43 0.56 9.77 16.20
N MET A 44 0.56 11.08 16.42
CA MET A 44 1.22 12.04 15.52
C MET A 44 2.75 11.92 15.52
N THR A 45 3.33 11.41 16.62
CA THR A 45 4.78 11.13 16.69
C THR A 45 5.25 10.10 15.66
N TYR A 46 4.32 9.40 15.02
CA TYR A 46 4.57 8.46 13.91
C TYR A 46 4.63 9.12 12.54
N LEU A 47 4.41 10.44 12.46
CA LEU A 47 4.53 11.20 11.22
C LEU A 47 5.94 11.82 11.13
N THR A 48 6.49 11.83 9.92
CA THR A 48 7.74 12.55 9.67
C THR A 48 7.54 14.06 9.77
N GLN A 49 8.62 14.81 9.98
CA GLN A 49 8.56 16.28 9.99
C GLN A 49 7.91 16.84 8.71
N SER A 50 8.25 16.29 7.55
CA SER A 50 7.69 16.71 6.25
C SER A 50 6.19 16.42 6.14
N GLU A 51 5.72 15.28 6.65
CA GLU A 51 4.29 14.96 6.70
C GLU A 51 3.53 15.89 7.63
N LEU A 52 4.08 16.17 8.80
CA LEU A 52 3.49 17.12 9.74
C LEU A 52 3.43 18.53 9.16
N MET A 53 4.50 18.99 8.49
CA MET A 53 4.52 20.26 7.78
C MET A 53 3.47 20.31 6.67
N TYR A 54 3.34 19.24 5.87
CA TYR A 54 2.32 19.16 4.84
C TYR A 54 0.90 19.26 5.45
N VAL A 55 0.63 18.50 6.52
CA VAL A 55 -0.67 18.50 7.22
C VAL A 55 -1.03 19.89 7.76
N LEU A 56 -0.03 20.63 8.30
CA LEU A 56 -0.22 21.96 8.86
C LEU A 56 -0.31 23.08 7.80
N GLN A 57 0.32 22.92 6.63
CA GLN A 57 0.37 23.96 5.59
C GLN A 57 -0.66 23.75 4.48
N LYS A 58 -0.84 22.51 4.04
CA LYS A 58 -1.64 22.14 2.87
C LYS A 58 -2.70 21.09 3.15
N GLY A 59 -2.53 20.29 4.21
CA GLY A 59 -3.38 19.15 4.57
C GLY A 59 -4.52 19.51 5.51
N LYS A 60 -5.00 18.51 6.24
CA LYS A 60 -6.22 18.57 7.06
C LYS A 60 -6.21 19.63 8.16
N MET A 61 -5.04 19.98 8.69
CA MET A 61 -4.90 20.96 9.77
C MET A 61 -4.59 22.37 9.27
N LYS A 62 -4.56 22.61 7.95
CA LYS A 62 -4.27 23.94 7.35
C LYS A 62 -5.11 25.06 7.95
N GLN A 63 -6.40 24.83 8.12
CA GLN A 63 -7.31 25.84 8.64
C GLN A 63 -7.11 26.08 10.14
N GLN A 64 -6.94 25.01 10.92
CA GLN A 64 -6.70 25.06 12.36
C GLN A 64 -5.33 25.67 12.67
N ALA A 65 -4.33 25.40 11.84
CA ALA A 65 -2.98 25.94 11.96
C ALA A 65 -2.78 27.28 11.22
N SER A 66 -3.83 27.91 10.71
CA SER A 66 -3.71 29.14 9.90
C SER A 66 -3.17 30.34 10.66
N HIS A 67 -3.34 30.37 11.98
CA HIS A 67 -2.86 31.42 12.88
C HIS A 67 -1.37 31.24 13.27
N LEU A 68 -0.77 30.07 13.00
CA LEU A 68 0.61 29.80 13.30
C LEU A 68 1.52 30.28 12.16
N SER A 69 2.68 30.85 12.54
CA SER A 69 3.74 31.20 11.57
C SER A 69 4.37 29.95 10.94
N ILE A 70 5.16 30.14 9.90
CA ILE A 70 5.90 29.00 9.28
C ILE A 70 6.90 28.42 10.26
N GLU A 71 7.60 29.27 11.00
CA GLU A 71 8.57 28.89 12.02
C GLU A 71 7.92 28.10 13.18
N GLU A 72 6.73 28.51 13.64
CA GLU A 72 5.98 27.78 14.66
C GLU A 72 5.52 26.41 14.17
N LYS A 73 5.06 26.30 12.91
CA LYS A 73 4.73 25.03 12.26
C LYS A 73 5.95 24.12 12.14
N GLU A 74 7.11 24.66 11.81
CA GLU A 74 8.37 23.91 11.80
C GLU A 74 8.73 23.40 13.19
N VAL A 75 8.65 24.24 14.21
CA VAL A 75 8.92 23.86 15.60
C VAL A 75 7.96 22.77 16.08
N ILE A 76 6.66 22.89 15.80
CA ILE A 76 5.65 21.87 16.11
C ILE A 76 5.97 20.56 15.38
N SER A 77 6.27 20.64 14.09
CA SER A 77 6.55 19.45 13.28
C SER A 77 7.82 18.72 13.75
N VAL A 78 8.87 19.46 14.07
CA VAL A 78 10.10 18.91 14.66
C VAL A 78 9.82 18.30 16.02
N TYR A 79 9.07 18.97 16.89
CA TYR A 79 8.74 18.46 18.22
C TYR A 79 7.92 17.18 18.19
N LEU A 80 6.90 17.12 17.35
CA LEU A 80 6.08 15.92 17.20
C LEU A 80 6.83 14.77 16.50
N ALA A 81 7.69 15.06 15.52
CA ALA A 81 8.53 14.06 14.87
C ALA A 81 9.69 13.56 15.77
N GLN A 82 10.08 14.30 16.82
CA GLN A 82 11.23 13.98 17.67
C GLN A 82 11.03 12.83 18.66
N ASN A 83 9.86 12.27 18.76
CA ASN A 83 9.70 10.96 19.40
C ASN A 83 10.20 9.81 18.52
N GLU A 84 10.96 10.10 17.45
CA GLU A 84 11.90 9.14 16.90
C GLU A 84 12.85 8.71 18.02
N VAL A 85 12.57 7.55 18.59
CA VAL A 85 13.40 6.75 19.49
C VAL A 85 14.55 7.53 20.12
N SER A 86 14.37 8.00 21.35
CA SER A 86 15.43 8.61 22.18
C SER A 86 16.45 7.54 22.60
N GLY A 87 17.20 7.04 21.64
CA GLY A 87 18.45 6.34 21.83
C GLY A 87 19.57 7.25 21.38
N ASN A 88 20.41 7.67 22.32
CA ASN A 88 21.65 8.39 22.03
C ASN A 88 22.50 7.60 21.03
N MET A 89 22.27 7.79 19.72
CA MET A 89 23.18 7.33 18.68
C MET A 89 23.62 8.53 17.83
N THR A 90 24.57 9.27 18.34
CA THR A 90 25.40 10.19 17.56
C THR A 90 26.43 9.38 16.80
N GLY A 91 26.01 8.77 15.70
CA GLY A 91 26.87 8.12 14.74
C GLY A 91 26.20 8.16 13.38
N SER A 92 26.80 8.79 12.40
CA SER A 92 26.39 8.66 11.01
C SER A 92 26.70 7.23 10.55
N PHE A 93 25.78 6.31 10.79
CA PHE A 93 25.86 4.96 10.24
C PHE A 93 25.50 5.01 8.75
N ASN A 94 26.48 5.35 7.92
CA ASN A 94 26.39 5.30 6.50
C ASN A 94 27.02 3.98 6.03
N TYR A 95 26.26 2.88 6.08
CA TYR A 95 26.71 1.61 5.54
C TYR A 95 26.65 1.66 4.01
N LYS A 96 27.63 2.35 3.43
CA LYS A 96 27.79 2.47 1.97
C LYS A 96 28.50 1.25 1.41
N CYS A 97 28.07 0.81 0.25
CA CYS A 97 28.81 -0.21 -0.49
C CYS A 97 30.17 0.34 -0.94
N THR A 98 31.19 -0.51 -0.91
CA THR A 98 32.57 -0.16 -1.29
C THR A 98 32.77 -0.03 -2.80
N ARG A 99 31.82 -0.52 -3.60
CA ARG A 99 31.80 -0.43 -5.07
C ARG A 99 30.44 0.05 -5.56
N SER A 100 30.40 0.58 -6.78
CA SER A 100 29.17 0.91 -7.49
C SER A 100 28.50 -0.34 -8.08
N ILE A 101 27.22 -0.21 -8.45
CA ILE A 101 26.49 -1.22 -9.20
C ILE A 101 27.12 -1.36 -10.59
N GLY A 102 27.42 -2.57 -11.01
CA GLY A 102 27.86 -2.88 -12.37
C GLY A 102 26.76 -3.62 -13.15
N LYS A 103 26.83 -3.58 -14.49
CA LYS A 103 25.86 -4.30 -15.35
C LYS A 103 25.75 -5.80 -15.03
N ARG A 104 26.81 -6.41 -14.50
CA ARG A 104 26.81 -7.83 -14.09
C ARG A 104 25.92 -8.09 -12.88
N ASP A 105 25.70 -7.07 -12.04
CA ASP A 105 24.84 -7.16 -10.86
C ASP A 105 23.36 -7.15 -11.23
N LEU A 106 23.01 -6.70 -12.45
CA LEU A 106 21.65 -6.64 -12.95
C LEU A 106 21.21 -7.87 -13.76
N LYS A 107 21.98 -8.98 -13.71
CA LYS A 107 21.58 -10.21 -14.39
C LYS A 107 20.21 -10.66 -13.88
N GLN A 108 19.25 -10.67 -14.79
CA GLN A 108 17.81 -10.89 -14.51
C GLN A 108 17.42 -12.37 -14.39
N SER A 109 18.36 -13.30 -14.22
CA SER A 109 18.01 -14.72 -14.10
C SER A 109 17.04 -15.00 -12.96
N SER A 110 16.96 -14.09 -12.00
CA SER A 110 16.05 -14.14 -10.88
C SER A 110 15.81 -12.72 -10.38
N SER A 111 14.70 -12.14 -10.73
CA SER A 111 14.31 -10.76 -10.36
C SER A 111 12.85 -10.73 -9.94
N TRP A 112 12.47 -9.70 -9.20
CA TRP A 112 11.10 -9.33 -8.90
C TRP A 112 10.91 -7.86 -9.31
N PRO A 113 10.58 -7.58 -10.59
CA PRO A 113 10.79 -6.28 -11.21
C PRO A 113 9.66 -5.26 -10.98
N SER A 114 8.54 -5.68 -10.38
CA SER A 114 7.34 -4.86 -10.18
C SER A 114 6.50 -5.39 -9.02
N TRP A 115 5.36 -4.76 -8.72
CA TRP A 115 4.41 -5.20 -7.71
C TRP A 115 3.97 -6.66 -7.85
N GLY A 116 3.51 -7.04 -9.05
CA GLY A 116 2.89 -8.34 -9.33
C GLY A 116 3.87 -9.46 -9.65
N TYR A 117 5.20 -9.21 -9.63
CA TYR A 117 6.25 -10.05 -10.20
C TYR A 117 6.27 -9.95 -11.74
N ASP A 118 5.15 -10.19 -12.40
CA ASP A 118 4.94 -10.13 -13.85
C ASP A 118 3.76 -9.20 -14.19
N ASN A 119 3.48 -9.05 -15.47
CA ASN A 119 2.37 -8.25 -15.97
C ASN A 119 0.99 -8.90 -15.78
N PHE A 120 0.98 -10.15 -15.33
CA PHE A 120 -0.24 -10.91 -15.04
C PHE A 120 -0.65 -10.83 -13.57
N ASN A 121 0.17 -10.19 -12.72
CA ASN A 121 0.01 -10.15 -11.27
C ASN A 121 -0.02 -11.54 -10.62
N SER A 122 0.71 -12.51 -11.19
CA SER A 122 0.72 -13.90 -10.70
C SER A 122 1.29 -14.03 -9.29
N ARG A 123 2.22 -13.16 -8.91
CA ARG A 123 2.99 -13.18 -7.65
C ARG A 123 3.62 -14.55 -7.38
N ASN A 124 3.96 -15.26 -8.46
CA ASN A 124 4.58 -16.57 -8.43
C ASN A 124 5.97 -16.51 -9.05
N GLN A 125 7.01 -16.80 -8.25
CA GLN A 125 8.40 -16.83 -8.67
C GLN A 125 8.85 -18.30 -8.90
N PRO A 126 8.73 -18.84 -10.11
CA PRO A 126 9.03 -20.27 -10.34
C PRO A 126 10.51 -20.61 -10.33
N ASN A 127 11.39 -19.61 -10.41
CA ASN A 127 12.84 -19.81 -10.54
C ASN A 127 13.63 -19.63 -9.23
N SER A 128 12.96 -19.60 -8.08
CA SER A 128 13.63 -19.57 -6.78
C SER A 128 14.17 -20.97 -6.41
N ASN A 129 15.19 -21.01 -5.57
CA ASN A 129 15.70 -22.26 -5.00
C ASN A 129 14.93 -22.69 -3.74
N ILE A 130 14.07 -21.83 -3.21
CA ILE A 130 13.25 -22.11 -2.03
C ILE A 130 12.12 -23.06 -2.41
N ASN A 131 11.93 -24.10 -1.62
CA ASN A 131 10.88 -25.11 -1.79
C ASN A 131 10.42 -25.65 -0.42
N ALA A 132 9.44 -26.55 -0.39
CA ALA A 132 8.87 -27.09 0.84
C ALA A 132 9.89 -27.84 1.72
N ASP A 133 10.91 -28.46 1.15
CA ASP A 133 11.91 -29.22 1.89
C ASP A 133 12.91 -28.31 2.63
N ASN A 134 13.28 -27.17 2.04
CA ASN A 134 14.34 -26.29 2.54
C ASN A 134 13.86 -25.00 3.19
N VAL A 135 12.60 -24.59 3.02
CA VAL A 135 12.06 -23.31 3.56
C VAL A 135 12.24 -23.18 5.08
N LYS A 136 12.24 -24.29 5.81
CA LYS A 136 12.50 -24.31 7.26
C LYS A 136 13.91 -23.84 7.65
N SER A 137 14.84 -23.78 6.69
CA SER A 137 16.22 -23.30 6.89
C SER A 137 16.36 -21.79 6.71
N LEU A 138 15.29 -21.07 6.35
CA LEU A 138 15.33 -19.61 6.21
C LEU A 138 15.74 -18.95 7.51
N LYS A 139 16.72 -18.04 7.41
CA LYS A 139 17.23 -17.22 8.52
C LYS A 139 17.24 -15.77 8.15
N LEU A 140 16.92 -14.90 9.13
CA LEU A 140 17.13 -13.46 8.99
C LEU A 140 18.63 -13.17 8.82
N ARG A 141 18.99 -12.51 7.72
CA ARG A 141 20.38 -12.14 7.39
C ARG A 141 20.70 -10.71 7.74
N TRP A 142 19.80 -9.83 7.39
CA TRP A 142 19.91 -8.42 7.72
C TRP A 142 18.52 -7.77 7.80
N SER A 143 18.50 -6.62 8.45
CA SER A 143 17.34 -5.74 8.49
C SER A 143 17.76 -4.31 8.17
N PHE A 144 16.85 -3.54 7.58
CA PHE A 144 17.04 -2.13 7.26
C PHE A 144 15.91 -1.32 7.89
N GLY A 145 16.26 -0.26 8.64
CA GLY A 145 15.30 0.65 9.22
C GLY A 145 14.94 1.76 8.23
N ILE A 146 13.66 2.06 8.08
CA ILE A 146 13.20 3.23 7.31
C ILE A 146 12.73 4.33 8.27
N SER A 147 12.73 5.58 7.79
CA SER A 147 12.37 6.75 8.61
C SER A 147 10.87 6.81 8.92
N SER A 148 10.04 6.23 8.08
CA SER A 148 8.59 6.14 8.28
C SER A 148 8.23 4.92 9.12
N GLN A 149 7.32 5.08 10.07
CA GLN A 149 6.73 3.95 10.82
C GLN A 149 5.56 3.28 10.08
N ASP A 150 5.51 3.43 8.76
CA ASP A 150 4.45 2.93 7.92
C ASP A 150 5.05 2.43 6.58
N VAL A 151 5.46 1.18 6.57
CA VAL A 151 6.18 0.55 5.46
C VAL A 151 5.20 0.05 4.41
N ARG A 152 4.85 0.88 3.44
CA ARG A 152 3.80 0.59 2.44
C ARG A 152 4.32 0.08 1.12
N ALA A 153 5.37 0.73 0.61
CA ALA A 153 5.88 0.42 -0.72
C ALA A 153 6.57 -0.94 -0.74
N GLN A 154 6.11 -1.82 -1.60
CA GLN A 154 6.79 -3.09 -1.83
C GLN A 154 8.17 -2.84 -2.44
N PRO A 155 9.24 -3.46 -1.94
CA PRO A 155 10.53 -3.44 -2.62
C PRO A 155 10.47 -4.21 -3.94
N ILE A 156 11.39 -3.88 -4.85
CA ILE A 156 11.66 -4.72 -6.02
C ILE A 156 13.12 -5.17 -6.00
N VAL A 157 13.42 -6.28 -6.65
CA VAL A 157 14.75 -6.84 -6.72
C VAL A 157 15.15 -7.07 -8.16
N ILE A 158 16.33 -6.56 -8.54
CA ILE A 158 16.90 -6.72 -9.86
C ILE A 158 18.31 -7.29 -9.72
N GLY A 159 18.48 -8.58 -9.97
CA GLY A 159 19.75 -9.28 -9.74
C GLY A 159 20.23 -9.11 -8.29
N GLU A 160 21.38 -8.47 -8.08
CA GLU A 160 21.99 -8.23 -6.77
C GLU A 160 21.52 -6.93 -6.10
N VAL A 161 20.58 -6.19 -6.71
CA VAL A 161 20.11 -4.89 -6.22
C VAL A 161 18.68 -5.00 -5.71
N ILE A 162 18.43 -4.56 -4.49
CA ILE A 162 17.08 -4.31 -3.96
C ILE A 162 16.81 -2.81 -3.92
N LEU A 163 15.65 -2.42 -4.42
CA LEU A 163 15.15 -1.05 -4.38
C LEU A 163 14.02 -0.96 -3.37
N LEU A 164 14.15 -0.06 -2.41
CA LEU A 164 13.11 0.15 -1.40
C LEU A 164 12.84 1.64 -1.17
N SER A 165 11.58 1.96 -0.97
CA SER A 165 11.14 3.32 -0.70
C SER A 165 11.10 3.58 0.80
N ASP A 166 11.58 4.76 1.21
CA ASP A 166 11.56 5.28 2.57
C ASP A 166 11.02 6.71 2.53
N SER A 167 9.75 6.88 2.84
CA SER A 167 9.05 8.16 2.77
C SER A 167 9.17 8.82 1.38
N ASP A 168 10.01 9.84 1.24
CA ASP A 168 10.29 10.57 -0.01
C ASP A 168 11.57 10.07 -0.72
N SER A 169 12.16 8.99 -0.26
CA SER A 169 13.45 8.52 -0.76
C SER A 169 13.37 7.10 -1.32
N LEU A 170 14.10 6.84 -2.38
CA LEU A 170 14.37 5.51 -2.90
C LEU A 170 15.81 5.13 -2.59
N HIS A 171 16.02 3.99 -1.99
CA HIS A 171 17.33 3.42 -1.69
C HIS A 171 17.62 2.24 -2.62
N ALA A 172 18.80 2.21 -3.23
CA ALA A 172 19.34 1.02 -3.88
C ALA A 172 20.34 0.36 -2.94
N LEU A 173 20.05 -0.86 -2.53
CA LEU A 173 20.89 -1.62 -1.62
C LEU A 173 21.44 -2.88 -2.29
N ASN A 174 22.56 -3.37 -1.76
CA ASN A 174 23.03 -4.70 -2.09
C ASN A 174 22.12 -5.75 -1.43
N ARG A 175 21.55 -6.63 -2.23
CA ARG A 175 20.64 -7.69 -1.79
C ARG A 175 21.19 -8.58 -0.68
N LYS A 176 22.51 -8.88 -0.72
CA LYS A 176 23.12 -9.85 0.18
C LYS A 176 23.44 -9.31 1.58
N ASN A 177 23.74 -8.02 1.68
CA ASN A 177 24.23 -7.46 2.94
C ASN A 177 23.59 -6.11 3.32
N GLY A 178 22.66 -5.58 2.49
CA GLY A 178 21.93 -4.37 2.78
C GLY A 178 22.77 -3.08 2.71
N CYS A 179 24.04 -3.08 2.23
CA CYS A 179 24.75 -1.82 2.05
C CYS A 179 24.11 -0.96 0.97
N THR A 180 24.15 0.35 1.14
CA THR A 180 23.54 1.33 0.22
C THR A 180 24.50 1.69 -0.91
N TYR A 181 24.07 1.48 -2.15
CA TYR A 181 24.77 1.95 -3.34
C TYR A 181 24.51 3.43 -3.59
N TRP A 182 23.23 3.82 -3.66
CA TRP A 182 22.79 5.18 -3.85
C TRP A 182 21.41 5.42 -3.23
N LYS A 183 21.09 6.70 -3.07
CA LYS A 183 19.79 7.19 -2.60
C LYS A 183 19.32 8.28 -3.55
N PHE A 184 18.05 8.23 -3.95
CA PHE A 184 17.35 9.29 -4.67
C PHE A 184 16.27 9.90 -3.77
N THR A 185 16.06 11.20 -3.81
CA THR A 185 14.98 11.87 -3.07
C THR A 185 14.01 12.51 -4.07
N SER A 186 12.75 12.13 -4.00
CA SER A 186 11.63 12.66 -4.78
C SER A 186 11.12 13.97 -4.20
N LYS A 187 10.24 14.66 -4.94
CA LYS A 187 9.62 15.92 -4.48
C LYS A 187 8.53 15.69 -3.44
N ALA A 188 7.90 14.52 -3.47
CA ALA A 188 6.82 14.13 -2.58
C ALA A 188 6.97 12.64 -2.20
N ARG A 189 6.09 12.13 -1.34
CA ARG A 189 6.19 10.79 -0.76
C ARG A 189 6.07 9.68 -1.80
N LEU A 190 6.91 8.66 -1.69
CA LEU A 190 6.85 7.42 -2.46
C LEU A 190 6.01 6.38 -1.68
N ARG A 191 4.90 5.94 -2.26
CA ARG A 191 3.99 4.96 -1.63
C ARG A 191 3.92 3.64 -2.38
N ASN A 192 4.47 3.60 -3.59
CA ASN A 192 4.29 2.54 -4.56
C ASN A 192 5.59 1.80 -4.81
N ALA A 193 5.49 0.55 -5.26
CA ALA A 193 6.66 -0.17 -5.75
C ALA A 193 7.23 0.55 -6.99
N PRO A 194 8.56 0.66 -7.11
CA PRO A 194 9.17 1.02 -8.37
C PRO A 194 8.91 -0.04 -9.45
N VAL A 195 9.14 0.31 -10.71
CA VAL A 195 9.03 -0.61 -11.84
C VAL A 195 10.31 -0.58 -12.64
N LEU A 196 10.88 -1.76 -12.92
CA LEU A 196 12.00 -1.89 -13.84
C LEU A 196 11.53 -1.57 -15.27
N ASN A 197 12.29 -0.76 -15.99
CA ASN A 197 12.07 -0.60 -17.41
C ASN A 197 12.41 -1.89 -18.14
N GLU A 198 11.40 -2.58 -18.64
CA GLU A 198 11.55 -3.87 -19.33
C GLU A 198 12.24 -3.76 -20.70
N ILE A 199 12.32 -2.54 -21.28
CA ILE A 199 12.92 -2.31 -22.60
C ILE A 199 14.45 -2.29 -22.49
N ASP A 200 14.98 -1.52 -21.54
CA ASP A 200 16.43 -1.33 -21.39
C ASP A 200 17.05 -2.16 -20.24
N GLY A 201 16.24 -2.56 -19.25
CA GLY A 201 16.71 -3.29 -18.06
C GLY A 201 17.71 -2.52 -17.18
N GLU A 202 17.94 -1.25 -17.47
CA GLU A 202 18.93 -0.37 -16.85
C GLU A 202 18.33 0.92 -16.27
N SER A 203 17.02 1.14 -16.42
CA SER A 203 16.30 2.25 -15.79
C SER A 203 15.07 1.77 -15.02
N ILE A 204 14.56 2.63 -14.15
CA ILE A 204 13.39 2.37 -13.31
C ILE A 204 12.44 3.55 -13.34
N PHE A 205 11.16 3.26 -13.09
CA PHE A 205 10.12 4.27 -12.95
C PHE A 205 9.60 4.34 -11.51
N LEU A 206 9.31 5.56 -11.06
CA LEU A 206 8.70 5.88 -9.78
C LEU A 206 7.54 6.85 -9.99
N VAL A 207 6.57 6.82 -9.10
CA VAL A 207 5.51 7.83 -9.03
C VAL A 207 5.38 8.30 -7.59
N ASP A 208 5.49 9.60 -7.35
CA ASP A 208 5.30 10.17 -6.02
C ASP A 208 3.83 10.55 -5.74
N SER A 209 3.51 10.91 -4.50
CA SER A 209 2.14 11.21 -4.08
C SER A 209 1.51 12.41 -4.78
N ASP A 210 2.31 13.22 -5.46
CA ASP A 210 1.85 14.36 -6.26
C ASP A 210 1.72 14.01 -7.76
N PHE A 211 1.80 12.72 -8.13
CA PHE A 211 1.79 12.24 -9.52
C PHE A 211 2.95 12.73 -10.38
N GLU A 212 4.07 13.09 -9.76
CA GLU A 212 5.32 13.25 -10.52
C GLU A 212 5.88 11.87 -10.83
N VAL A 213 6.11 11.60 -12.10
CA VAL A 213 6.72 10.37 -12.61
C VAL A 213 8.20 10.63 -12.82
N TYR A 214 9.04 9.73 -12.35
CA TYR A 214 10.50 9.81 -12.48
C TYR A 214 11.00 8.61 -13.26
N LYS A 215 11.93 8.82 -14.20
CA LYS A 215 12.78 7.77 -14.77
C LYS A 215 14.19 7.96 -14.25
N LEU A 216 14.73 6.95 -13.57
CA LEU A 216 16.07 6.97 -13.00
C LEU A 216 16.96 5.93 -13.65
N ASN A 217 18.25 6.24 -13.75
CA ASN A 217 19.27 5.24 -14.08
C ASN A 217 19.46 4.28 -12.89
N LEU A 218 19.29 2.99 -13.10
CA LEU A 218 19.37 1.97 -12.04
C LEU A 218 20.79 1.81 -11.48
N LEU A 219 21.84 2.07 -12.27
CA LEU A 219 23.21 1.91 -11.84
C LEU A 219 23.68 3.05 -10.92
N SER A 220 23.21 4.28 -11.17
CA SER A 220 23.68 5.49 -10.49
C SER A 220 22.64 6.20 -9.61
N GLY A 221 21.36 5.93 -9.84
CA GLY A 221 20.25 6.68 -9.21
C GLY A 221 20.03 8.07 -9.81
N GLU A 222 20.72 8.43 -10.90
CA GLU A 222 20.59 9.72 -11.55
C GLU A 222 19.25 9.84 -12.28
N LEU A 223 18.64 11.03 -12.17
CA LEU A 223 17.40 11.39 -12.86
C LEU A 223 17.65 11.49 -14.37
N ILE A 224 16.86 10.71 -15.15
CA ILE A 224 16.89 10.79 -16.62
C ILE A 224 15.84 11.80 -17.09
N TRP A 225 14.60 11.65 -16.64
CA TRP A 225 13.54 12.61 -16.88
C TRP A 225 12.49 12.57 -15.76
N THR A 226 11.68 13.62 -15.68
CA THR A 226 10.48 13.68 -14.83
C THR A 226 9.31 14.24 -15.63
N SER A 227 8.10 13.78 -15.30
CA SER A 227 6.86 14.18 -15.95
C SER A 227 5.73 14.21 -14.94
N LYS A 228 4.81 15.17 -15.11
CA LYS A 228 3.65 15.35 -14.22
C LYS A 228 2.40 14.85 -14.90
N ILE A 229 1.73 13.87 -14.30
CA ILE A 229 0.39 13.45 -14.73
C ILE A 229 -0.62 14.54 -14.34
N PRO A 230 -1.41 15.06 -15.31
CA PRO A 230 -2.46 16.00 -14.99
C PRO A 230 -3.57 15.31 -14.19
N ILE A 231 -3.91 15.89 -13.05
CA ILE A 231 -5.01 15.45 -12.19
C ILE A 231 -6.04 16.58 -12.07
N ASP A 232 -7.31 16.20 -11.92
CA ASP A 232 -8.39 17.20 -11.83
C ASP A 232 -8.47 17.84 -10.45
N TYR A 233 -8.10 17.11 -9.40
CA TYR A 233 -8.24 17.55 -8.01
C TYR A 233 -7.04 17.14 -7.17
N GLU A 234 -6.61 18.01 -6.27
CA GLU A 234 -5.50 17.77 -5.33
C GLU A 234 -5.74 16.55 -4.40
N SER A 235 -6.99 16.11 -4.25
CA SER A 235 -7.36 14.93 -3.48
C SER A 235 -7.24 13.61 -4.26
N ASN A 236 -6.88 13.62 -5.54
CA ASN A 236 -6.42 12.40 -6.22
C ASN A 236 -5.05 11.98 -5.69
N ILE A 237 -4.83 10.67 -5.57
CA ILE A 237 -3.57 10.09 -5.09
C ILE A 237 -3.20 8.83 -5.88
N PRO A 238 -1.92 8.56 -6.14
CA PRO A 238 -1.47 7.31 -6.74
C PRO A 238 -1.30 6.24 -5.65
N SER A 239 -2.35 5.54 -5.27
CA SER A 239 -2.31 4.55 -4.19
C SER A 239 -1.76 3.20 -4.63
N ALA A 240 -1.80 2.88 -5.92
CA ALA A 240 -1.33 1.62 -6.49
C ALA A 240 -0.02 1.78 -7.25
N SER A 241 0.73 0.68 -7.33
CA SER A 241 1.98 0.64 -8.11
C SER A 241 1.71 0.75 -9.60
N PRO A 242 2.52 1.51 -10.36
CA PRO A 242 2.45 1.51 -11.80
C PRO A 242 2.88 0.16 -12.37
N VAL A 243 2.52 -0.10 -13.62
CA VAL A 243 2.96 -1.27 -14.39
C VAL A 243 3.40 -0.85 -15.78
N GLN A 244 4.33 -1.58 -16.38
CA GLN A 244 4.84 -1.27 -17.71
C GLN A 244 4.48 -2.35 -18.73
N SER A 245 4.17 -1.93 -19.96
CA SER A 245 4.11 -2.80 -21.13
C SER A 245 4.62 -2.07 -22.37
N GLY A 246 5.78 -2.48 -22.86
CA GLY A 246 6.47 -1.77 -23.94
C GLY A 246 6.66 -0.29 -23.58
N LYS A 247 6.26 0.60 -24.49
CA LYS A 247 6.37 2.05 -24.28
C LYS A 247 5.35 2.65 -23.29
N TYR A 248 4.42 1.87 -22.77
CA TYR A 248 3.35 2.36 -21.90
C TYR A 248 3.69 2.10 -20.44
N LEU A 249 3.87 3.16 -19.65
CA LEU A 249 3.82 3.10 -18.20
C LEU A 249 2.40 3.45 -17.76
N ILE A 250 1.69 2.49 -17.20
CA ILE A 250 0.31 2.64 -16.75
C ILE A 250 0.28 3.02 -15.28
N VAL A 251 -0.31 4.16 -14.97
CA VAL A 251 -0.37 4.73 -13.62
C VAL A 251 -1.81 4.80 -13.15
N PRO A 252 -2.19 4.06 -12.11
CA PRO A 252 -3.52 4.14 -11.50
C PRO A 252 -3.73 5.46 -10.74
N ILE A 253 -4.95 5.96 -10.79
CA ILE A 253 -5.39 7.17 -10.09
C ILE A 253 -6.47 6.79 -9.09
N SER A 254 -6.22 7.06 -7.82
CA SER A 254 -7.12 6.83 -6.70
C SER A 254 -7.60 8.18 -6.13
N THR A 255 -8.34 8.14 -5.02
CA THR A 255 -8.83 9.34 -4.34
C THR A 255 -8.63 9.26 -2.84
N PHE A 256 -8.27 10.38 -2.24
CA PHE A 256 -8.26 10.58 -0.79
C PHE A 256 -9.57 11.22 -0.28
N GLU A 257 -10.48 11.58 -1.17
CA GLU A 257 -11.71 12.29 -0.82
C GLU A 257 -12.65 11.45 0.07
N THR A 258 -12.52 10.10 0.01
CA THR A 258 -13.21 9.21 0.95
C THR A 258 -12.92 9.57 2.41
N VAL A 259 -11.70 10.01 2.72
CA VAL A 259 -11.26 10.44 4.06
C VAL A 259 -11.66 11.90 4.33
N LEU A 260 -11.53 12.80 3.34
CA LEU A 260 -11.87 14.20 3.48
C LEU A 260 -13.36 14.42 3.80
N ALA A 261 -14.21 13.50 3.39
CA ALA A 261 -15.65 13.52 3.68
C ALA A 261 -15.98 13.39 5.18
N ILE A 262 -15.01 13.10 6.05
CA ILE A 262 -15.17 13.20 7.52
C ILE A 262 -15.50 14.64 7.94
N ASP A 263 -14.94 15.64 7.25
CA ASP A 263 -15.29 17.04 7.53
C ASP A 263 -16.64 17.39 6.88
N PRO A 264 -17.69 17.67 7.68
CA PRO A 264 -19.01 18.02 7.15
C PRO A 264 -19.05 19.35 6.38
N ARG A 265 -17.93 20.10 6.37
CA ARG A 265 -17.76 21.33 5.58
C ARG A 265 -17.09 21.07 4.23
N HIS A 266 -16.58 19.87 4.01
CA HIS A 266 -15.99 19.50 2.72
C HIS A 266 -17.06 19.41 1.63
N GLU A 267 -16.85 20.08 0.51
CA GLU A 267 -17.71 19.96 -0.68
C GLU A 267 -17.48 18.59 -1.32
N CYS A 268 -18.27 17.63 -0.93
CA CYS A 268 -18.07 16.23 -1.31
C CYS A 268 -19.11 15.77 -2.35
N CYS A 269 -18.75 14.94 -3.33
CA CYS A 269 -17.42 14.50 -3.67
C CYS A 269 -17.21 14.71 -5.17
N LYS A 270 -16.02 15.07 -5.57
CA LYS A 270 -15.73 15.52 -6.94
C LYS A 270 -14.75 14.59 -7.67
N THR A 271 -13.95 13.83 -6.92
CA THR A 271 -12.89 13.01 -7.49
C THR A 271 -13.39 11.73 -8.09
N SER A 272 -12.72 11.30 -9.13
CA SER A 272 -12.89 9.98 -9.75
C SER A 272 -11.58 9.20 -9.71
N GLY A 273 -11.68 7.88 -9.60
CA GLY A 273 -10.61 7.01 -10.02
C GLY A 273 -10.29 7.17 -11.50
N GLY A 274 -9.14 6.68 -11.93
CA GLY A 274 -8.70 6.78 -13.31
C GLY A 274 -7.44 5.99 -13.60
N ILE A 275 -7.00 6.07 -14.84
CA ILE A 275 -5.75 5.50 -15.34
C ILE A 275 -5.09 6.52 -16.26
N ALA A 276 -3.77 6.64 -16.18
CA ALA A 276 -2.96 7.39 -17.12
C ALA A 276 -1.91 6.48 -17.77
N ALA A 277 -1.61 6.73 -19.04
CA ALA A 277 -0.49 6.12 -19.75
C ALA A 277 0.57 7.17 -20.06
N VAL A 278 1.81 6.87 -19.69
CA VAL A 278 2.98 7.72 -19.89
C VAL A 278 3.93 6.99 -20.84
N ASP A 279 4.50 7.70 -21.81
CA ASP A 279 5.52 7.16 -22.70
C ASP A 279 6.83 6.95 -21.92
N THR A 280 7.36 5.74 -21.96
CA THR A 280 8.54 5.35 -21.16
C THR A 280 9.85 5.97 -21.65
N ASP A 281 9.90 6.45 -22.89
CA ASP A 281 11.10 7.08 -23.44
C ASP A 281 11.08 8.59 -23.23
N SER A 282 9.99 9.26 -23.59
CA SER A 282 9.88 10.72 -23.54
C SER A 282 9.30 11.25 -22.23
N GLY A 283 8.54 10.46 -21.49
CA GLY A 283 7.75 10.92 -20.34
C GLY A 283 6.45 11.66 -20.73
N GLU A 284 6.11 11.75 -22.02
CA GLU A 284 4.87 12.39 -22.46
C GLU A 284 3.65 11.60 -22.02
N ILE A 285 2.58 12.31 -21.65
CA ILE A 285 1.28 11.68 -21.34
C ILE A 285 0.61 11.27 -22.65
N ILE A 286 0.47 9.96 -22.85
CA ILE A 286 -0.17 9.42 -24.06
C ILE A 286 -1.68 9.61 -23.99
N TRP A 287 -2.26 9.21 -22.84
CA TRP A 287 -3.68 9.40 -22.55
C TRP A 287 -3.93 9.38 -21.03
N THR A 288 -5.05 9.98 -20.63
CA THR A 288 -5.60 9.89 -19.26
C THR A 288 -7.09 9.62 -19.37
N HIS A 289 -7.58 8.64 -18.62
CA HIS A 289 -8.98 8.25 -18.59
C HIS A 289 -9.52 8.30 -17.16
N ARG A 290 -10.64 9.00 -16.96
CA ARG A 290 -11.43 8.98 -15.73
C ARG A 290 -12.42 7.82 -15.80
N ILE A 291 -12.65 7.15 -14.67
CA ILE A 291 -13.67 6.09 -14.60
C ILE A 291 -15.07 6.70 -14.62
N GLU A 292 -15.28 7.74 -13.80
CA GLU A 292 -16.55 8.47 -13.73
C GLU A 292 -16.54 9.69 -14.65
N GLU A 293 -17.72 10.07 -15.12
CA GLU A 293 -17.90 11.38 -15.73
C GLU A 293 -17.55 12.50 -14.75
N LYS A 294 -17.31 13.70 -15.28
CA LYS A 294 -17.09 14.86 -14.42
C LYS A 294 -18.30 15.11 -13.53
N SER A 295 -18.05 15.18 -12.22
CA SER A 295 -19.09 15.37 -11.21
C SER A 295 -19.90 16.67 -11.45
N LYS A 296 -21.20 16.59 -11.20
CA LYS A 296 -22.16 17.71 -11.28
C LYS A 296 -22.70 17.99 -9.89
N THR A 297 -23.09 19.24 -9.64
CA THR A 297 -23.71 19.60 -8.36
C THR A 297 -25.07 18.92 -8.19
N LEU A 298 -25.28 18.40 -6.98
CA LEU A 298 -26.58 17.88 -6.52
C LEU A 298 -27.33 18.93 -5.67
N GLY A 299 -26.73 20.13 -5.52
CA GLY A 299 -27.22 21.16 -4.64
C GLY A 299 -26.68 21.08 -3.22
N LYS A 300 -27.16 21.96 -2.35
CA LYS A 300 -26.67 22.10 -0.98
C LYS A 300 -27.41 21.18 -0.02
N GLY A 301 -26.65 20.53 0.86
CA GLY A 301 -27.24 19.78 1.97
C GLY A 301 -28.17 20.65 2.83
N LEU A 302 -29.31 20.11 3.25
CA LEU A 302 -30.31 20.84 3.98
C LEU A 302 -29.81 21.50 5.28
N ILE A 303 -28.96 20.78 6.01
CA ILE A 303 -28.41 21.19 7.32
C ILE A 303 -27.04 21.85 7.15
N THR A 304 -26.12 21.20 6.47
CA THR A 304 -24.72 21.65 6.32
C THR A 304 -24.59 22.88 5.44
N ARG A 305 -25.54 23.09 4.52
CA ARG A 305 -25.48 24.13 3.47
C ARG A 305 -24.28 24.02 2.54
N ILE A 306 -23.56 22.88 2.59
CA ILE A 306 -22.40 22.56 1.75
C ILE A 306 -22.89 21.88 0.48
N GLU A 307 -22.23 22.19 -0.63
CA GLU A 307 -22.52 21.65 -1.95
C GLU A 307 -22.13 20.18 -2.04
N LYS A 308 -22.99 19.34 -2.61
CA LYS A 308 -22.75 17.93 -2.88
C LYS A 308 -22.59 17.71 -4.38
N PHE A 309 -21.78 16.74 -4.77
CA PHE A 309 -21.45 16.45 -6.16
C PHE A 309 -21.45 14.93 -6.40
N ALA A 310 -21.91 14.51 -7.59
CA ALA A 310 -21.83 13.14 -8.10
C ALA A 310 -21.80 13.15 -9.65
N PRO A 311 -21.34 12.05 -10.33
CA PRO A 311 -20.73 10.88 -9.73
C PRO A 311 -19.32 11.16 -9.18
N ALA A 312 -18.89 10.38 -8.18
CA ALA A 312 -17.55 10.45 -7.61
C ALA A 312 -17.17 9.10 -6.97
N GLY A 313 -15.88 8.76 -6.94
CA GLY A 313 -15.40 7.51 -6.42
C GLY A 313 -14.79 6.61 -7.48
N SER A 314 -15.12 5.32 -7.45
CA SER A 314 -14.59 4.29 -8.36
C SER A 314 -13.06 4.32 -8.43
N ALA A 315 -12.43 4.47 -7.26
CA ALA A 315 -10.99 4.61 -7.11
C ALA A 315 -10.23 3.40 -7.67
N VAL A 316 -9.13 3.62 -8.41
CA VAL A 316 -8.24 2.54 -8.86
C VAL A 316 -7.02 2.53 -7.95
N TRP A 317 -6.98 1.55 -7.02
CA TRP A 317 -5.93 1.45 -6.02
C TRP A 317 -5.26 0.07 -5.94
N ASN A 318 -5.40 -0.69 -7.01
CA ASN A 318 -4.71 -1.94 -7.30
C ASN A 318 -3.84 -1.82 -8.56
N ALA A 319 -2.75 -2.56 -8.63
CA ALA A 319 -1.89 -2.59 -9.80
C ALA A 319 -2.60 -3.31 -10.96
N PRO A 320 -2.73 -2.68 -12.15
CA PRO A 320 -3.40 -3.32 -13.29
C PRO A 320 -2.68 -4.57 -13.78
N GLY A 321 -3.44 -5.55 -14.24
CA GLY A 321 -2.92 -6.64 -15.07
C GLY A 321 -2.85 -6.20 -16.53
N ILE A 322 -1.87 -6.69 -17.31
CA ILE A 322 -1.71 -6.33 -18.73
C ILE A 322 -1.64 -7.57 -19.61
N ASP A 323 -2.53 -7.66 -20.56
CA ASP A 323 -2.44 -8.56 -21.71
C ASP A 323 -1.76 -7.83 -22.88
N ARG A 324 -0.49 -8.15 -23.12
CA ARG A 324 0.31 -7.55 -24.19
C ARG A 324 -0.14 -8.00 -25.58
N GLU A 325 -0.58 -9.24 -25.67
CA GLU A 325 -0.99 -9.86 -26.95
C GLU A 325 -2.24 -9.18 -27.50
N ASP A 326 -3.26 -9.03 -26.64
CA ASP A 326 -4.53 -8.40 -26.99
C ASP A 326 -4.59 -6.91 -26.68
N LYS A 327 -3.46 -6.32 -26.20
CA LYS A 327 -3.31 -4.90 -25.87
C LYS A 327 -4.38 -4.40 -24.91
N ARG A 328 -4.58 -5.11 -23.80
CA ARG A 328 -5.59 -4.80 -22.79
C ARG A 328 -4.98 -4.58 -21.43
N ILE A 329 -5.64 -3.77 -20.63
CA ILE A 329 -5.38 -3.63 -19.19
C ILE A 329 -6.64 -4.01 -18.41
N PHE A 330 -6.44 -4.58 -17.20
CA PHE A 330 -7.51 -5.02 -16.33
C PHE A 330 -7.25 -4.53 -14.90
N PHE A 331 -8.26 -3.98 -14.28
CA PHE A 331 -8.16 -3.49 -12.89
C PHE A 331 -9.53 -3.51 -12.22
N GLY A 332 -9.51 -3.45 -10.91
CA GLY A 332 -10.71 -3.30 -10.08
C GLY A 332 -10.91 -1.86 -9.64
N THR A 333 -12.15 -1.52 -9.34
CA THR A 333 -12.53 -0.21 -8.80
C THR A 333 -13.06 -0.32 -7.38
N GLY A 334 -13.03 0.78 -6.65
CA GLY A 334 -13.66 0.93 -5.35
C GLY A 334 -15.08 1.49 -5.43
N GLN A 335 -15.64 1.79 -4.27
CA GLN A 335 -17.00 2.29 -4.07
C GLN A 335 -17.21 3.69 -4.67
N SER A 336 -18.46 4.07 -4.82
CA SER A 336 -18.85 5.49 -5.00
C SER A 336 -18.70 6.26 -3.69
N LEU A 337 -18.40 7.55 -3.77
CA LEU A 337 -18.22 8.40 -2.58
C LEU A 337 -19.49 9.17 -2.20
N GLN A 338 -20.45 9.28 -3.11
CA GLN A 338 -21.70 10.01 -2.95
C GLN A 338 -22.83 9.32 -3.71
N SER A 339 -24.07 9.50 -3.23
CA SER A 339 -25.30 9.06 -3.92
C SER A 339 -25.58 9.90 -5.16
N PRO A 340 -26.15 9.30 -6.24
CA PRO A 340 -26.40 7.87 -6.39
C PRO A 340 -25.10 7.10 -6.68
N ALA A 341 -25.06 5.83 -6.24
CA ALA A 341 -23.95 4.93 -6.55
C ALA A 341 -23.82 4.72 -8.05
N SER A 342 -22.59 4.75 -8.54
CA SER A 342 -22.25 4.57 -9.96
C SER A 342 -22.36 3.11 -10.40
N ASN A 343 -22.48 2.88 -11.70
CA ASN A 343 -22.37 1.55 -12.30
C ASN A 343 -20.90 1.07 -12.43
N TYR A 344 -19.94 1.91 -12.05
CA TYR A 344 -18.50 1.59 -12.05
C TYR A 344 -17.94 1.41 -10.66
N SER A 345 -18.74 1.56 -9.59
CA SER A 345 -18.32 1.13 -8.26
C SER A 345 -18.22 -0.41 -8.20
N ASP A 346 -17.22 -0.92 -7.50
CA ASP A 346 -17.01 -2.35 -7.27
C ASP A 346 -17.06 -3.17 -8.56
N ALA A 347 -16.36 -2.69 -9.56
CA ALA A 347 -16.34 -3.29 -10.90
C ALA A 347 -14.93 -3.75 -11.29
N ILE A 348 -14.88 -4.78 -12.13
CA ILE A 348 -13.70 -5.12 -12.91
C ILE A 348 -13.86 -4.47 -14.27
N ILE A 349 -12.82 -3.77 -14.72
CA ILE A 349 -12.83 -3.02 -15.96
C ILE A 349 -11.71 -3.50 -16.88
N SER A 350 -12.03 -3.68 -18.16
CA SER A 350 -11.07 -3.88 -19.25
C SER A 350 -10.99 -2.62 -20.10
N MET A 351 -9.76 -2.18 -20.40
CA MET A 351 -9.51 -1.05 -21.30
C MET A 351 -8.45 -1.40 -22.35
N ASN A 352 -8.49 -0.71 -23.48
CA ASN A 352 -7.46 -0.80 -24.49
C ASN A 352 -6.18 -0.12 -24.01
N LEU A 353 -5.05 -0.79 -24.05
CA LEU A 353 -3.74 -0.30 -23.59
C LEU A 353 -3.27 0.92 -24.40
N GLU A 354 -3.54 0.95 -25.71
CA GLU A 354 -3.02 1.98 -26.62
C GLU A 354 -3.85 3.26 -26.59
N SER A 355 -5.20 3.12 -26.54
CA SER A 355 -6.12 4.27 -26.63
C SER A 355 -6.69 4.71 -25.27
N GLY A 356 -6.64 3.86 -24.25
CA GLY A 356 -7.32 4.11 -22.98
C GLY A 356 -8.84 3.97 -23.04
N GLU A 357 -9.40 3.46 -24.17
CA GLU A 357 -10.84 3.27 -24.30
C GLU A 357 -11.31 2.05 -23.52
N LYS A 358 -12.44 2.19 -22.84
CA LYS A 358 -13.07 1.10 -22.11
C LYS A 358 -13.66 0.06 -23.08
N ILE A 359 -13.32 -1.20 -22.86
CA ILE A 359 -13.83 -2.34 -23.64
C ILE A 359 -15.09 -2.90 -22.98
N TRP A 360 -14.98 -3.26 -21.70
CA TRP A 360 -16.11 -3.72 -20.89
C TRP A 360 -15.91 -3.36 -19.41
N ALA A 361 -17.01 -3.41 -18.65
CA ALA A 361 -17.01 -3.27 -17.19
C ALA A 361 -18.04 -4.21 -16.58
N THR A 362 -17.65 -4.97 -15.56
CA THR A 362 -18.52 -5.90 -14.84
C THR A 362 -18.62 -5.49 -13.40
N GLN A 363 -19.75 -4.90 -13.02
CA GLN A 363 -20.04 -4.53 -11.63
C GLN A 363 -20.49 -5.76 -10.83
N THR A 364 -19.81 -6.02 -9.71
CA THR A 364 -20.10 -7.19 -8.86
C THR A 364 -21.03 -6.86 -7.68
N LEU A 365 -21.03 -5.61 -7.26
CA LEU A 365 -21.90 -5.10 -6.19
C LEU A 365 -22.52 -3.77 -6.61
N LYS A 366 -23.85 -3.72 -6.63
CA LYS A 366 -24.61 -2.50 -6.94
C LYS A 366 -24.92 -1.74 -5.66
N GLY A 367 -24.94 -0.41 -5.76
CA GLY A 367 -25.38 0.44 -4.66
C GLY A 367 -24.33 0.61 -3.57
N ASP A 368 -23.06 0.32 -3.84
CA ASP A 368 -22.00 0.65 -2.88
C ASP A 368 -21.59 2.11 -3.03
N ALA A 369 -22.16 2.94 -2.15
CA ALA A 369 -21.74 4.31 -1.95
C ALA A 369 -21.38 4.52 -0.47
N TYR A 370 -20.12 4.86 -0.24
CA TYR A 370 -19.54 5.00 1.09
C TYR A 370 -18.43 6.04 1.12
N ASN A 371 -18.33 6.73 2.25
CA ASN A 371 -17.18 7.54 2.63
C ASN A 371 -16.95 7.44 4.15
N MET A 372 -15.75 7.79 4.64
CA MET A 372 -15.42 7.63 6.05
C MET A 372 -16.26 8.47 7.02
N GLY A 373 -16.99 9.46 6.55
CA GLY A 373 -18.00 10.17 7.35
C GLY A 373 -19.14 9.27 7.83
N CYS A 374 -19.34 8.10 7.20
CA CYS A 374 -20.30 7.09 7.64
C CYS A 374 -19.95 6.45 8.99
N GLU A 375 -18.68 6.45 9.36
CA GLU A 375 -18.19 5.87 10.60
C GLU A 375 -18.25 6.84 11.79
N ILE A 376 -18.48 8.13 11.56
CA ILE A 376 -18.40 9.16 12.60
C ILE A 376 -19.78 9.38 13.24
N PRO A 377 -19.99 9.00 14.52
CA PRO A 377 -21.23 9.30 15.24
C PRO A 377 -21.52 10.80 15.22
N GLY A 378 -22.79 11.16 15.01
CA GLY A 378 -23.24 12.55 14.97
C GLY A 378 -23.21 13.21 13.60
N ILE A 379 -22.19 12.98 12.79
CA ILE A 379 -22.13 13.58 11.43
C ILE A 379 -22.55 12.62 10.32
N LYS A 380 -22.62 11.32 10.57
CA LYS A 380 -22.94 10.34 9.52
C LYS A 380 -24.26 10.61 8.80
N ARG A 381 -25.26 11.18 9.48
CA ARG A 381 -26.54 11.59 8.87
C ARG A 381 -26.41 12.77 7.89
N LEU A 382 -25.30 13.50 7.95
CA LEU A 382 -25.06 14.70 7.16
C LEU A 382 -24.22 14.41 5.90
N VAL A 383 -23.28 13.48 6.00
CA VAL A 383 -22.21 13.27 5.00
C VAL A 383 -22.21 11.88 4.38
N CYS A 384 -22.74 10.85 5.08
CA CYS A 384 -22.82 9.50 4.52
C CYS A 384 -23.82 9.45 3.36
N PRO A 385 -23.50 8.76 2.25
CA PRO A 385 -24.42 8.51 1.15
C PRO A 385 -25.71 7.79 1.61
N GLU A 386 -26.78 7.91 0.83
CA GLU A 386 -28.09 7.33 1.17
C GLU A 386 -28.07 5.80 1.15
N GLU A 387 -27.33 5.20 0.22
CA GLU A 387 -27.19 3.75 0.07
C GLU A 387 -26.47 3.12 1.26
N LYS A 388 -25.57 3.84 1.93
CA LYS A 388 -24.77 3.33 3.06
C LYS A 388 -24.04 2.03 2.72
N GLY A 389 -23.38 2.03 1.58
CA GLY A 389 -22.70 0.87 1.05
C GLY A 389 -21.63 0.29 2.00
N PRO A 390 -21.23 -0.98 1.80
CA PRO A 390 -20.33 -1.68 2.69
C PRO A 390 -18.85 -1.35 2.51
N ASP A 391 -18.47 -0.59 1.47
CA ASP A 391 -17.07 -0.33 1.12
C ASP A 391 -16.31 -1.61 0.73
N PHE A 392 -16.81 -2.32 -0.27
CA PHE A 392 -16.30 -3.63 -0.69
C PHE A 392 -15.44 -3.60 -1.94
N ASP A 393 -14.56 -2.63 -2.02
CA ASP A 393 -13.64 -2.43 -3.14
C ASP A 393 -12.93 -3.69 -3.64
N PHE A 394 -12.51 -3.62 -4.90
CA PHE A 394 -11.43 -4.45 -5.42
C PHE A 394 -10.08 -3.78 -5.12
N GLY A 395 -9.45 -4.15 -4.01
CA GLY A 395 -8.11 -3.69 -3.64
C GLY A 395 -7.01 -4.62 -4.13
N ALA A 396 -7.33 -5.91 -4.25
CA ALA A 396 -6.42 -6.89 -4.82
C ALA A 396 -6.27 -6.71 -6.33
N SER A 397 -5.03 -6.79 -6.83
CA SER A 397 -4.75 -6.77 -8.27
C SER A 397 -5.45 -7.93 -8.97
N VAL A 398 -6.03 -7.65 -10.14
CA VAL A 398 -6.62 -8.68 -10.99
C VAL A 398 -5.50 -9.56 -11.56
N ILE A 399 -5.63 -10.86 -11.39
CA ILE A 399 -4.70 -11.85 -11.95
C ILE A 399 -5.20 -12.28 -13.31
N GLN A 400 -4.33 -12.24 -14.32
CA GLN A 400 -4.55 -12.87 -15.59
C GLN A 400 -3.90 -14.25 -15.61
N SER A 401 -4.59 -15.25 -16.12
CA SER A 401 -4.08 -16.60 -16.23
C SER A 401 -4.66 -17.35 -17.42
N LYS A 402 -4.35 -18.64 -17.55
CA LYS A 402 -4.94 -19.54 -18.55
C LYS A 402 -5.54 -20.75 -17.86
N ASN A 403 -6.73 -21.15 -18.30
CA ASN A 403 -7.36 -22.39 -17.87
C ASN A 403 -6.66 -23.63 -18.46
N GLN A 404 -7.15 -24.82 -18.14
CA GLN A 404 -6.57 -26.08 -18.63
C GLN A 404 -6.66 -26.24 -20.15
N GLU A 405 -7.65 -25.62 -20.79
CA GLU A 405 -7.79 -25.57 -22.24
C GLU A 405 -6.90 -24.51 -22.91
N GLY A 406 -6.18 -23.71 -22.14
CA GLY A 406 -5.30 -22.63 -22.61
C GLY A 406 -6.04 -21.32 -22.90
N GLU A 407 -7.31 -21.19 -22.53
CA GLU A 407 -8.08 -19.96 -22.66
C GLU A 407 -7.66 -18.95 -21.59
N LYS A 408 -7.53 -17.69 -21.97
CA LYS A 408 -7.20 -16.60 -21.06
C LYS A 408 -8.39 -16.26 -20.16
N ILE A 409 -8.13 -16.14 -18.87
CA ILE A 409 -9.14 -15.83 -17.84
C ILE A 409 -8.63 -14.76 -16.88
N LEU A 410 -9.55 -14.16 -16.14
CA LEU A 410 -9.26 -13.24 -15.06
C LEU A 410 -9.73 -13.79 -13.72
N LEU A 411 -8.94 -13.55 -12.67
CA LEU A 411 -9.28 -13.87 -11.29
C LEU A 411 -9.21 -12.60 -10.46
N ALA A 412 -10.26 -12.32 -9.71
CA ALA A 412 -10.39 -11.10 -8.92
C ALA A 412 -10.90 -11.40 -7.51
N GLY A 413 -10.23 -10.86 -6.49
CA GLY A 413 -10.64 -10.93 -5.10
C GLY A 413 -11.13 -9.58 -4.60
N GLN A 414 -12.18 -9.57 -3.77
CA GLN A 414 -12.86 -8.38 -3.29
C GLN A 414 -12.90 -8.32 -1.75
N LYS A 415 -12.90 -7.12 -1.20
CA LYS A 415 -13.06 -6.89 0.26
C LYS A 415 -14.34 -7.51 0.84
N SER A 416 -15.32 -7.81 0.00
CA SER A 416 -16.51 -8.59 0.38
C SER A 416 -16.23 -10.04 0.79
N GLY A 417 -15.01 -10.53 0.53
CA GLY A 417 -14.67 -11.95 0.69
C GLY A 417 -15.15 -12.85 -0.45
N TRP A 418 -15.68 -12.27 -1.52
CA TRP A 418 -15.93 -12.99 -2.77
C TRP A 418 -14.69 -13.00 -3.65
N VAL A 419 -14.50 -14.13 -4.33
CA VAL A 419 -13.52 -14.33 -5.41
C VAL A 419 -14.28 -14.67 -6.67
N PHE A 420 -13.84 -14.11 -7.79
CA PHE A 420 -14.51 -14.22 -9.08
C PHE A 420 -13.53 -14.75 -10.14
N ARG A 421 -14.01 -15.60 -11.02
CA ARG A 421 -13.38 -15.89 -12.32
C ARG A 421 -14.23 -15.26 -13.42
N LEU A 422 -13.57 -14.55 -14.34
CA LEU A 422 -14.24 -13.88 -15.45
C LEU A 422 -13.61 -14.32 -16.78
N ASP A 423 -14.44 -14.37 -17.80
CA ASP A 423 -13.99 -14.42 -19.19
C ASP A 423 -13.27 -13.12 -19.55
N ILE A 424 -12.04 -13.22 -20.08
CA ILE A 424 -11.20 -12.06 -20.35
C ILE A 424 -11.76 -11.17 -21.47
N ASN A 425 -12.54 -11.72 -22.42
CA ASN A 425 -13.05 -11.01 -23.59
C ASN A 425 -14.34 -10.25 -23.30
N THR A 426 -15.22 -10.85 -22.51
CA THR A 426 -16.56 -10.34 -22.25
C THR A 426 -16.74 -9.73 -20.86
N GLY A 427 -15.89 -10.11 -19.90
CA GLY A 427 -16.05 -9.78 -18.50
C GLY A 427 -17.18 -10.58 -17.82
N GLU A 428 -17.74 -11.61 -18.47
CA GLU A 428 -18.77 -12.45 -17.88
C GLU A 428 -18.20 -13.31 -16.76
N ILE A 429 -18.93 -13.38 -15.62
CA ILE A 429 -18.52 -14.14 -14.45
C ILE A 429 -18.81 -15.61 -14.69
N SER A 430 -17.76 -16.44 -14.81
CA SER A 430 -17.87 -17.89 -14.96
C SER A 430 -18.22 -18.57 -13.64
N TRP A 431 -17.55 -18.16 -12.55
CA TRP A 431 -17.89 -18.61 -11.20
C TRP A 431 -17.53 -17.54 -10.16
N LYS A 432 -18.11 -17.66 -8.98
CA LYS A 432 -17.75 -16.88 -7.79
C LYS A 432 -17.79 -17.75 -6.54
N SER A 433 -16.83 -17.54 -5.63
CA SER A 433 -16.71 -18.30 -4.38
C SER A 433 -16.54 -17.37 -3.18
N LYS A 434 -17.18 -17.72 -2.06
CA LYS A 434 -17.13 -16.95 -0.82
C LYS A 434 -16.12 -17.58 0.13
N VAL A 435 -14.99 -16.88 0.39
CA VAL A 435 -13.92 -17.38 1.28
C VAL A 435 -13.90 -16.67 2.63
N GLY A 436 -14.37 -15.44 2.70
CA GLY A 436 -14.39 -14.62 3.91
C GLY A 436 -15.75 -14.00 4.17
N ASN A 437 -15.89 -13.37 5.33
CA ASN A 437 -17.08 -12.59 5.67
C ASN A 437 -17.08 -11.22 4.98
N GLY A 438 -15.89 -10.67 4.79
CA GLY A 438 -15.69 -9.35 4.23
C GLY A 438 -15.66 -8.24 5.28
N GLY A 439 -15.49 -7.02 4.81
CA GLY A 439 -15.46 -5.82 5.62
C GLY A 439 -14.69 -4.69 4.94
N THR A 440 -14.82 -3.47 5.46
CA THR A 440 -14.06 -2.29 4.99
C THR A 440 -12.54 -2.54 4.97
N LEU A 441 -12.03 -3.31 5.91
CA LEU A 441 -10.65 -3.80 5.99
C LEU A 441 -10.62 -5.34 6.03
N GLY A 442 -11.62 -5.99 5.50
CA GLY A 442 -11.82 -7.44 5.53
C GLY A 442 -11.70 -8.09 4.16
N GLY A 443 -12.06 -9.35 4.10
CA GLY A 443 -12.07 -10.13 2.87
C GLY A 443 -10.70 -10.22 2.18
N VAL A 444 -10.67 -10.17 0.85
CA VAL A 444 -9.45 -10.19 0.03
C VAL A 444 -9.02 -8.75 -0.24
N HIS A 445 -7.88 -8.35 0.32
CA HIS A 445 -7.56 -6.93 0.42
C HIS A 445 -6.49 -6.46 -0.59
N PHE A 446 -5.25 -7.02 -0.60
CA PHE A 446 -4.16 -6.48 -1.43
C PHE A 446 -3.67 -7.39 -2.55
N GLY A 447 -3.76 -8.70 -2.44
CA GLY A 447 -3.33 -9.56 -3.55
C GLY A 447 -3.29 -11.05 -3.26
N MET A 448 -3.65 -11.80 -4.29
CA MET A 448 -3.66 -13.25 -4.34
C MET A 448 -2.43 -13.76 -5.12
N THR A 449 -2.24 -15.08 -5.18
CA THR A 449 -1.23 -15.72 -6.04
C THR A 449 -1.79 -17.02 -6.64
N THR A 450 -1.17 -17.50 -7.74
CA THR A 450 -1.60 -18.71 -8.42
C THR A 450 -0.42 -19.51 -8.99
N ASP A 451 -0.56 -20.82 -9.02
CA ASP A 451 0.31 -21.74 -9.76
C ASP A 451 -0.26 -22.19 -11.12
N ASN A 452 -1.32 -21.52 -11.59
CA ASN A 452 -2.10 -21.83 -12.80
C ASN A 452 -2.90 -23.16 -12.70
N LYS A 453 -3.05 -23.71 -11.49
CA LYS A 453 -3.94 -24.85 -11.18
C LYS A 453 -4.89 -24.48 -10.07
N ASN A 454 -4.36 -23.80 -9.07
CA ASN A 454 -5.08 -23.35 -7.90
C ASN A 454 -4.88 -21.85 -7.71
N LEU A 455 -5.87 -21.22 -7.12
CA LEU A 455 -5.82 -19.85 -6.67
C LEU A 455 -5.65 -19.82 -5.15
N TYR A 456 -4.62 -19.12 -4.65
CA TYR A 456 -4.37 -18.97 -3.23
C TYR A 456 -4.78 -17.58 -2.78
N VAL A 457 -5.64 -17.52 -1.76
CA VAL A 457 -6.37 -16.33 -1.36
C VAL A 457 -6.12 -16.01 0.11
N PRO A 458 -5.51 -14.86 0.43
CA PRO A 458 -5.41 -14.37 1.80
C PRO A 458 -6.71 -13.68 2.21
N VAL A 459 -7.16 -13.94 3.44
CA VAL A 459 -8.36 -13.31 4.01
C VAL A 459 -8.03 -12.65 5.33
N SER A 460 -8.32 -11.36 5.43
CA SER A 460 -8.11 -10.62 6.67
C SER A 460 -9.31 -10.68 7.60
N ASP A 461 -10.52 -10.53 7.08
CA ASP A 461 -11.79 -10.47 7.83
C ASP A 461 -11.69 -9.66 9.14
N ARG A 462 -10.89 -8.58 9.08
CA ARG A 462 -10.69 -7.71 10.23
C ARG A 462 -12.01 -7.04 10.62
N LYS A 463 -12.44 -7.23 11.86
CA LYS A 463 -13.59 -6.52 12.41
C LYS A 463 -13.23 -5.04 12.59
N VAL A 464 -13.99 -4.18 11.95
CA VAL A 464 -14.05 -2.74 12.19
C VAL A 464 -15.47 -2.41 12.64
N ASN A 465 -15.77 -1.20 13.04
CA ASN A 465 -17.00 -0.72 13.68
C ASN A 465 -18.34 -1.08 13.02
N ARG A 466 -18.43 -2.24 12.36
CA ARG A 466 -19.64 -2.78 11.74
C ARG A 466 -19.87 -4.22 12.18
N ASP A 467 -21.13 -4.53 12.49
CA ASP A 467 -21.57 -5.90 12.68
C ASP A 467 -21.82 -6.53 11.30
N TYR A 468 -21.12 -7.60 11.01
CA TYR A 468 -21.37 -8.43 9.85
C TYR A 468 -22.13 -9.68 10.31
N ASP A 469 -23.05 -10.16 9.46
CA ASP A 469 -23.99 -11.24 9.80
C ASP A 469 -23.35 -12.60 10.05
N ASN A 470 -22.05 -12.75 9.80
CA ASN A 470 -21.33 -14.02 9.92
C ASN A 470 -20.05 -13.86 10.73
N ASP A 471 -19.52 -14.97 11.21
CA ASP A 471 -18.23 -15.01 11.90
C ASP A 471 -17.08 -14.70 10.96
N ALA A 472 -16.10 -13.92 11.44
CA ALA A 472 -14.87 -13.67 10.71
C ALA A 472 -14.11 -14.97 10.43
N LYS A 473 -13.52 -15.05 9.23
CA LYS A 473 -12.82 -16.24 8.75
C LYS A 473 -11.41 -15.94 8.27
N PRO A 474 -10.56 -15.26 9.09
CA PRO A 474 -9.21 -14.92 8.69
C PRO A 474 -8.36 -16.16 8.44
N GLY A 475 -7.59 -16.16 7.35
CA GLY A 475 -6.77 -17.30 7.00
C GLY A 475 -6.27 -17.28 5.56
N LEU A 476 -5.73 -18.42 5.14
CA LEU A 476 -5.39 -18.73 3.74
C LEU A 476 -6.34 -19.78 3.19
N TYR A 477 -6.67 -19.63 1.93
CA TYR A 477 -7.55 -20.55 1.21
C TYR A 477 -6.93 -20.95 -0.12
N ALA A 478 -7.11 -22.21 -0.52
CA ALA A 478 -6.89 -22.61 -1.90
C ALA A 478 -8.23 -22.90 -2.57
N LEU A 479 -8.40 -22.38 -3.76
CA LEU A 479 -9.56 -22.62 -4.61
C LEU A 479 -9.14 -23.37 -5.86
N ASP A 480 -9.98 -24.34 -6.25
CA ASP A 480 -9.88 -24.94 -7.57
C ASP A 480 -10.04 -23.88 -8.66
N PHE A 481 -9.16 -23.95 -9.64
CA PHE A 481 -9.06 -22.93 -10.68
C PHE A 481 -10.25 -22.95 -11.64
N GLU A 482 -10.79 -24.14 -11.92
CA GLU A 482 -11.87 -24.34 -12.87
C GLU A 482 -13.26 -24.13 -12.26
N GLY A 483 -13.53 -24.71 -11.11
CA GLY A 483 -14.83 -24.67 -10.45
C GLY A 483 -14.97 -23.62 -9.36
N GLY A 484 -13.86 -23.15 -8.80
CA GLY A 484 -13.86 -22.22 -7.67
C GLY A 484 -14.17 -22.87 -6.32
N ASP A 485 -14.13 -24.21 -6.26
CA ASP A 485 -14.35 -24.94 -5.00
C ASP A 485 -13.18 -24.73 -4.04
N ILE A 486 -13.47 -24.59 -2.73
CA ILE A 486 -12.43 -24.49 -1.71
C ILE A 486 -11.82 -25.87 -1.51
N LEU A 487 -10.52 -26.00 -1.83
CA LEU A 487 -9.76 -27.24 -1.70
C LEU A 487 -9.26 -27.44 -0.27
N TRP A 488 -8.76 -26.38 0.35
CA TRP A 488 -8.34 -26.35 1.75
C TRP A 488 -8.44 -24.95 2.34
N GLU A 489 -8.46 -24.87 3.66
CA GLU A 489 -8.37 -23.64 4.44
C GLU A 489 -7.38 -23.78 5.59
N TYR A 490 -6.54 -22.77 5.79
CA TYR A 490 -5.72 -22.60 6.97
C TYR A 490 -6.25 -21.43 7.79
N ARG A 491 -6.65 -21.69 9.04
CA ARG A 491 -7.12 -20.68 9.98
C ARG A 491 -5.99 -20.17 10.84
N LEU A 492 -5.91 -18.85 10.94
CA LEU A 492 -4.93 -18.20 11.78
C LEU A 492 -5.46 -18.10 13.21
N ASP A 493 -4.68 -18.64 14.18
CA ASP A 493 -5.00 -18.52 15.60
C ASP A 493 -4.92 -17.09 16.08
N ASP A 494 -5.88 -16.66 16.88
CA ASP A 494 -5.87 -15.32 17.47
C ASP A 494 -4.90 -15.26 18.67
N ILE A 495 -3.81 -14.50 18.50
CA ILE A 495 -2.80 -14.25 19.53
C ILE A 495 -2.80 -12.80 20.01
N CYS A 496 -3.77 -11.99 19.61
CA CYS A 496 -3.78 -10.56 19.86
C CYS A 496 -3.87 -10.21 21.36
N GLU A 497 -4.47 -11.07 22.18
CA GLU A 497 -4.47 -10.88 23.64
C GLU A 497 -3.04 -10.78 24.20
N SER A 498 -2.12 -11.63 23.74
CA SER A 498 -0.72 -11.60 24.16
C SER A 498 0.05 -10.37 23.64
N ARG A 499 -0.46 -9.70 22.60
CA ARG A 499 0.15 -8.51 21.97
C ARG A 499 -0.27 -7.19 22.64
N LYS A 500 -1.38 -7.17 23.39
CA LYS A 500 -1.92 -5.95 24.03
C LYS A 500 -0.90 -5.25 24.93
N ALA A 501 -0.11 -6.00 25.69
CA ALA A 501 0.88 -5.45 26.60
C ALA A 501 2.01 -4.67 25.88
N LEU A 502 2.30 -5.02 24.61
CA LEU A 502 3.38 -4.43 23.82
C LEU A 502 2.93 -3.26 22.95
N HIS A 503 1.70 -3.29 22.43
CA HIS A 503 1.25 -2.38 21.38
C HIS A 503 -0.04 -1.62 21.69
N GLY A 504 -0.64 -1.86 22.85
CA GLY A 504 -1.92 -1.26 23.24
C GLY A 504 -3.14 -2.01 22.67
N GLU A 505 -4.30 -1.70 23.23
CA GLU A 505 -5.55 -2.34 22.88
C GLU A 505 -6.01 -1.96 21.46
N GLY A 506 -6.58 -2.93 20.72
CA GLY A 506 -7.18 -2.71 19.39
C GLY A 506 -6.23 -2.53 18.21
N LYS A 507 -4.91 -2.53 18.42
CA LYS A 507 -3.93 -2.38 17.30
C LYS A 507 -3.59 -3.71 16.62
N CYS A 508 -3.62 -4.82 17.35
CA CYS A 508 -3.44 -6.14 16.78
C CYS A 508 -4.76 -6.65 16.17
N SER A 509 -4.65 -7.31 15.05
CA SER A 509 -5.75 -8.04 14.41
C SER A 509 -5.24 -9.35 13.85
N THR A 510 -6.07 -10.38 13.90
CA THR A 510 -5.78 -11.65 13.25
C THR A 510 -6.18 -11.58 11.78
N GLY A 511 -5.34 -12.08 10.88
CA GLY A 511 -5.67 -12.20 9.46
C GLY A 511 -4.52 -11.88 8.51
N PHE A 512 -4.68 -12.33 7.27
CA PHE A 512 -3.76 -12.06 6.17
C PHE A 512 -4.39 -11.01 5.25
N SER A 513 -3.98 -9.76 5.40
CA SER A 513 -4.43 -8.63 4.58
C SER A 513 -3.44 -8.31 3.46
N ALA A 514 -2.14 -8.41 3.75
CA ALA A 514 -1.09 -8.19 2.77
C ALA A 514 -1.21 -9.12 1.57
N ALA A 515 -0.70 -8.67 0.41
CA ALA A 515 -0.54 -9.56 -0.73
C ALA A 515 0.35 -10.75 -0.36
N ILE A 516 0.01 -11.93 -0.85
CA ILE A 516 0.82 -13.14 -0.70
C ILE A 516 1.67 -13.40 -1.95
N SER A 517 2.70 -14.22 -1.81
CA SER A 517 3.56 -14.63 -2.92
C SER A 517 3.91 -16.09 -2.81
N MET A 518 4.19 -16.73 -3.94
CA MET A 518 4.55 -18.14 -3.93
C MET A 518 5.79 -18.46 -4.75
N THR A 519 6.38 -19.62 -4.48
CA THR A 519 7.44 -20.27 -5.25
C THR A 519 7.42 -21.77 -4.95
N ASN A 520 7.65 -22.61 -5.95
CA ASN A 520 7.90 -24.05 -5.80
C ASN A 520 7.08 -24.75 -4.70
N ASN A 521 5.76 -24.59 -4.76
CA ASN A 521 4.80 -25.14 -3.81
C ASN A 521 4.86 -24.55 -2.37
N VAL A 522 5.46 -23.38 -2.19
CA VAL A 522 5.50 -22.65 -0.92
C VAL A 522 4.81 -21.31 -1.08
N ILE A 523 3.87 -21.00 -0.20
CA ILE A 523 3.15 -19.71 -0.13
C ILE A 523 3.70 -18.93 1.06
N PHE A 524 4.17 -17.71 0.82
CA PHE A 524 4.59 -16.79 1.87
C PHE A 524 3.50 -15.77 2.17
N ALA A 525 3.17 -15.61 3.45
CA ALA A 525 2.11 -14.73 3.92
C ALA A 525 2.53 -13.95 5.17
N GLY A 526 2.25 -12.66 5.17
CA GLY A 526 2.42 -11.77 6.32
C GLY A 526 1.09 -11.47 6.99
N ALA A 527 1.02 -11.58 8.32
CA ALA A 527 -0.19 -11.39 9.09
C ALA A 527 -0.25 -10.00 9.77
N LEU A 528 -1.47 -9.54 10.02
CA LEU A 528 -1.74 -8.28 10.74
C LEU A 528 -1.24 -8.32 12.20
N ASP A 529 -1.05 -9.50 12.77
CA ASP A 529 -0.49 -9.70 14.11
C ASP A 529 1.06 -9.73 14.16
N GLY A 530 1.72 -9.50 13.01
CA GLY A 530 3.18 -9.43 12.90
C GLY A 530 3.85 -10.78 12.62
N ARG A 531 3.11 -11.88 12.48
CA ARG A 531 3.70 -13.16 12.06
C ARG A 531 3.96 -13.17 10.55
N PHE A 532 5.13 -13.63 10.16
CA PHE A 532 5.49 -13.93 8.77
C PHE A 532 5.66 -15.44 8.62
N SER A 533 4.92 -16.07 7.72
CA SER A 533 4.86 -17.53 7.62
C SER A 533 4.98 -18.05 6.19
N ALA A 534 5.41 -19.31 6.07
CA ALA A 534 5.43 -20.08 4.84
C ALA A 534 4.52 -21.31 4.97
N HIS A 535 3.74 -21.58 3.95
CA HIS A 535 2.74 -22.66 3.91
C HIS A 535 2.92 -23.53 2.69
N ALA A 536 2.63 -24.83 2.81
CA ALA A 536 2.57 -25.72 1.66
C ALA A 536 1.36 -25.39 0.79
N SER A 537 1.53 -25.32 -0.53
CA SER A 537 0.43 -25.04 -1.45
C SER A 537 -0.54 -26.22 -1.60
N GLU A 538 -0.10 -27.43 -1.26
CA GLU A 538 -0.87 -28.66 -1.38
C GLU A 538 -2.02 -28.75 -0.37
N ASP A 539 -1.75 -28.40 0.90
CA ASP A 539 -2.70 -28.59 2.01
C ASP A 539 -2.79 -27.41 2.99
N GLY A 540 -2.05 -26.32 2.73
CA GLY A 540 -2.01 -25.13 3.59
C GLY A 540 -1.21 -25.30 4.87
N SER A 541 -0.58 -26.47 5.12
CA SER A 541 0.19 -26.72 6.34
C SER A 541 1.34 -25.71 6.52
N LYS A 542 1.51 -25.21 7.75
CA LYS A 542 2.57 -24.25 8.06
C LYS A 542 3.94 -24.94 8.08
N LEU A 543 4.85 -24.52 7.20
CA LEU A 543 6.20 -25.05 7.06
C LEU A 543 7.24 -24.26 7.86
N TRP A 544 7.05 -22.95 8.00
CA TRP A 544 7.98 -22.05 8.67
C TRP A 544 7.25 -20.80 9.18
N GLU A 545 7.75 -20.20 10.24
CA GLU A 545 7.20 -18.97 10.81
C GLU A 545 8.29 -18.14 11.49
N PHE A 546 8.17 -16.81 11.39
CA PHE A 546 9.01 -15.86 12.07
C PHE A 546 8.13 -14.75 12.67
N ASP A 547 8.31 -14.49 13.97
CA ASP A 547 7.64 -13.37 14.65
C ASP A 547 8.44 -12.09 14.42
N THR A 548 7.87 -11.17 13.62
CA THR A 548 8.53 -9.89 13.31
C THR A 548 8.34 -8.84 14.38
N LEU A 549 7.48 -9.08 15.38
CA LEU A 549 7.14 -8.11 16.41
C LEU A 549 8.23 -8.02 17.48
N ARG A 550 9.38 -7.49 17.09
CA ARG A 550 10.58 -7.32 17.91
C ARG A 550 11.43 -6.16 17.42
N ASP A 551 12.41 -5.75 18.26
CA ASP A 551 13.46 -4.81 17.86
C ASP A 551 14.47 -5.49 16.94
N PHE A 552 14.98 -4.71 15.96
CA PHE A 552 15.99 -5.14 15.01
C PHE A 552 17.23 -4.26 15.06
N MET A 553 18.39 -4.89 15.08
CA MET A 553 19.66 -4.22 14.79
C MET A 553 19.83 -4.13 13.29
N THR A 554 19.76 -2.93 12.74
CA THR A 554 19.72 -2.69 11.31
C THR A 554 21.09 -2.39 10.72
N VAL A 555 21.30 -2.74 9.45
CA VAL A 555 22.56 -2.49 8.74
C VAL A 555 22.82 -1.00 8.49
N ASN A 556 21.79 -0.16 8.46
CA ASN A 556 21.94 1.29 8.35
C ASN A 556 22.02 2.03 9.71
N GLY A 557 21.98 1.29 10.82
CA GLY A 557 22.08 1.83 12.17
C GLY A 557 20.83 2.60 12.65
N MET A 558 19.78 2.68 11.85
CA MET A 558 18.50 3.24 12.28
C MET A 558 17.78 2.21 13.14
N PRO A 559 17.37 2.51 14.37
CA PRO A 559 16.57 1.60 15.16
C PRO A 559 15.30 1.20 14.43
N ALA A 560 15.00 -0.09 14.40
CA ALA A 560 13.78 -0.57 13.76
C ALA A 560 13.03 -1.54 14.66
N VAL A 561 11.73 -1.50 14.57
CA VAL A 561 10.80 -2.43 15.21
C VAL A 561 9.85 -2.97 14.15
N GLY A 562 9.52 -4.24 14.26
CA GLY A 562 8.49 -4.84 13.43
C GLY A 562 7.10 -4.51 13.93
N GLY A 563 6.12 -4.66 13.06
CA GLY A 563 4.71 -4.38 13.32
C GLY A 563 3.80 -5.27 12.49
N SER A 564 2.58 -4.80 12.24
CA SER A 564 1.66 -5.49 11.33
C SER A 564 2.25 -5.59 9.92
N ILE A 565 2.07 -6.73 9.27
CA ILE A 565 2.41 -6.91 7.87
C ILE A 565 1.14 -6.73 7.06
N ASP A 566 1.10 -5.67 6.25
CA ASP A 566 -0.06 -5.31 5.44
C ASP A 566 0.37 -4.60 4.15
N SER A 567 -0.52 -4.49 3.16
CA SER A 567 -0.26 -3.93 1.83
C SER A 567 0.77 -4.74 1.03
N ALA A 568 2.05 -4.43 1.17
CA ALA A 568 3.14 -5.06 0.43
C ALA A 568 3.27 -6.55 0.74
N GLY A 569 3.34 -7.35 -0.31
CA GLY A 569 3.61 -8.78 -0.18
C GLY A 569 5.09 -9.12 -0.13
N PRO A 570 5.44 -10.35 0.26
CA PRO A 570 6.81 -10.84 0.22
C PRO A 570 7.37 -10.83 -1.21
N VAL A 571 8.64 -10.52 -1.33
CA VAL A 571 9.40 -10.56 -2.59
C VAL A 571 10.39 -11.70 -2.55
N ILE A 572 10.33 -12.61 -3.52
CA ILE A 572 11.11 -13.86 -3.56
C ILE A 572 12.07 -13.83 -4.73
N VAL A 573 13.38 -14.03 -4.46
CA VAL A 573 14.41 -14.03 -5.51
C VAL A 573 15.53 -15.00 -5.12
N ASP A 574 15.82 -15.99 -5.97
CA ASP A 574 16.82 -17.03 -5.70
C ASP A 574 16.57 -17.72 -4.34
N ASP A 575 17.53 -17.58 -3.40
CA ASP A 575 17.47 -18.08 -2.02
C ASP A 575 16.89 -17.07 -1.02
N TRP A 576 16.41 -15.91 -1.50
CA TRP A 576 16.06 -14.77 -0.65
C TRP A 576 14.57 -14.49 -0.62
N VAL A 577 14.10 -14.05 0.56
CA VAL A 577 12.77 -13.50 0.76
C VAL A 577 12.90 -12.17 1.51
N PHE A 578 12.22 -11.13 0.97
CA PHE A 578 12.17 -9.81 1.59
C PHE A 578 10.74 -9.51 2.01
N VAL A 579 10.57 -8.95 3.20
CA VAL A 579 9.26 -8.57 3.72
C VAL A 579 9.32 -7.26 4.48
N ASN A 580 8.29 -6.46 4.30
CA ASN A 580 8.04 -5.24 5.06
C ASN A 580 7.33 -5.61 6.38
N SER A 581 7.75 -5.03 7.50
CA SER A 581 7.09 -5.21 8.79
C SER A 581 6.88 -3.87 9.47
N GLY A 582 5.64 -3.45 9.56
CA GLY A 582 5.19 -2.20 10.14
C GLY A 582 4.23 -1.43 9.23
N TYR A 583 2.93 -1.53 9.48
CA TYR A 583 1.89 -0.83 8.73
C TYR A 583 0.82 -0.34 9.70
N SER A 584 0.65 0.98 9.79
CA SER A 584 -0.21 1.59 10.83
C SER A 584 -1.35 2.46 10.29
N GLN A 585 -1.57 2.49 8.96
CA GLN A 585 -2.50 3.43 8.32
C GLN A 585 -3.93 3.39 8.87
N HIS A 586 -4.39 2.21 9.29
CA HIS A 586 -5.75 2.01 9.78
C HIS A 586 -5.74 1.52 11.25
N GLY A 587 -4.79 2.01 12.04
CA GLY A 587 -4.66 1.69 13.47
C GLY A 587 -4.06 0.31 13.74
N GLN A 588 -3.32 -0.29 12.79
CA GLN A 588 -2.54 -1.50 13.03
C GLN A 588 -1.26 -1.18 13.83
N MET A 589 -0.51 -2.24 14.17
CA MET A 589 0.76 -2.10 14.88
C MET A 589 1.82 -1.48 13.98
N ALA A 590 2.30 -0.30 14.35
CA ALA A 590 3.34 0.43 13.65
C ALA A 590 4.68 -0.31 13.70
N GLY A 591 5.52 -0.05 12.72
CA GLY A 591 6.89 -0.54 12.63
C GLY A 591 7.58 0.06 11.41
N ASN A 592 8.89 -0.17 11.30
CA ASN A 592 9.73 0.46 10.27
C ASN A 592 10.82 -0.48 9.76
N ALA A 593 10.59 -1.78 9.79
CA ALA A 593 11.60 -2.77 9.44
C ALA A 593 11.38 -3.36 8.03
N ILE A 594 12.45 -3.38 7.24
CA ILE A 594 12.57 -4.24 6.06
C ILE A 594 13.46 -5.40 6.47
N LEU A 595 12.98 -6.62 6.27
CA LEU A 595 13.64 -7.85 6.70
C LEU A 595 14.05 -8.68 5.49
N ALA A 596 15.28 -9.16 5.50
CA ALA A 596 15.86 -10.01 4.45
C ALA A 596 16.20 -11.39 5.02
N PHE A 597 15.55 -12.40 4.51
CA PHE A 597 15.77 -13.80 4.86
C PHE A 597 16.46 -14.52 3.71
N SER A 598 17.31 -15.50 4.00
CA SER A 598 17.80 -16.43 2.97
C SER A 598 18.02 -17.83 3.52
N LEU A 599 18.06 -18.80 2.60
CA LEU A 599 18.68 -20.10 2.86
C LEU A 599 20.16 -19.91 3.20
N ASP A 600 20.80 -20.92 3.82
CA ASP A 600 22.23 -20.88 4.22
C ASP A 600 23.17 -20.83 3.03
#